data_ff8be908ac9eb63973b6fd7c2a6c6128
#
_entry.id   ff8be908ac9eb63973b6fd7c2a6c6128
#
_cell.length_a   1.000
_cell.length_b   1.000
_cell.length_c   1.000
_cell.angle_alpha   90.00
_cell.angle_beta   90.00
_cell.angle_gamma   90.00
#
_symmetry.space_group_name_H-M   'P 1'
#
loop_
_entity.id
_entity.type
_entity.pdbx_description
1 polymer ?
#
loop_
_entity_poly.entity_id
_entity_poly.type
_entity_poly.pdbx_seq_one_letter_code
_entity_poly.pdbx_strand_id
1 'polypeptide(L)'
;PACRRLRALLQRSLDPAQRRADPENQVDGFLGEGLPEGARLWSKAGWMSQARHDAAWWQLPDQSPTLLVVFSSGPDRAKDEQLLPALAKALSGFSG
;
A
#
# COMPACT_ATOMS: atom_id res chain seq x y z
N PRO A 1 -21.42 -2.74 -12.32
CA PRO A 1 -20.63 -2.07 -13.34
C PRO A 1 -19.13 -2.23 -13.17
N ALA A 2 -18.38 -1.87 -14.20
CA ALA A 2 -16.93 -2.08 -14.29
C ALA A 2 -16.16 -1.39 -13.16
N CYS A 3 -16.54 -0.18 -12.77
CA CYS A 3 -15.84 0.55 -11.71
C CYS A 3 -15.90 -0.17 -10.37
N ARG A 4 -17.04 -0.76 -10.05
CA ARG A 4 -17.22 -1.51 -8.81
C ARG A 4 -16.36 -2.76 -8.81
N ARG A 5 -16.26 -3.44 -9.95
CA ARG A 5 -15.40 -4.62 -10.10
C ARG A 5 -13.93 -4.27 -9.97
N LEU A 6 -13.49 -3.16 -10.58
CA LEU A 6 -12.10 -2.72 -10.47
C LEU A 6 -11.74 -2.37 -9.03
N ARG A 7 -12.63 -1.69 -8.32
CA ARG A 7 -12.41 -1.38 -6.90
C ARG A 7 -12.27 -2.66 -6.07
N ALA A 8 -13.13 -3.63 -6.31
CA ALA A 8 -13.07 -4.91 -5.58
C ALA A 8 -11.75 -5.64 -5.82
N LEU A 9 -11.25 -5.62 -7.06
CA LEU A 9 -9.98 -6.27 -7.40
C LEU A 9 -8.78 -5.60 -6.75
N LEU A 10 -8.85 -4.29 -6.52
CA LEU A 10 -7.74 -3.53 -5.96
C LEU A 10 -7.80 -3.40 -4.45
N GLN A 11 -8.92 -3.73 -3.83
CA GLN A 11 -9.07 -3.62 -2.39
C GLN A 11 -8.15 -4.59 -1.67
N ARG A 12 -7.44 -4.10 -0.64
CA ARG A 12 -6.53 -4.90 0.16
C ARG A 12 -7.02 -4.98 1.59
N SER A 13 -6.88 -6.16 2.18
CA SER A 13 -7.16 -6.36 3.59
C SER A 13 -5.95 -5.96 4.42
N LEU A 14 -6.18 -5.16 5.45
CA LEU A 14 -5.16 -4.81 6.42
C LEU A 14 -5.23 -5.71 7.66
N ASP A 15 -6.11 -6.70 7.66
CA ASP A 15 -6.23 -7.65 8.76
C ASP A 15 -4.96 -8.50 8.90
N PRO A 16 -4.31 -8.49 10.07
CA PRO A 16 -3.06 -9.26 10.27
C PRO A 16 -3.19 -10.75 9.98
N ALA A 17 -4.32 -11.35 10.29
CA ALA A 17 -4.50 -12.79 10.05
C ALA A 17 -4.54 -13.10 8.56
N GLN A 18 -5.22 -12.28 7.76
CA GLN A 18 -5.27 -12.46 6.32
C GLN A 18 -3.92 -12.19 5.67
N ARG A 19 -3.17 -11.21 6.17
CA ARG A 19 -1.82 -10.93 5.67
C ARG A 19 -0.88 -12.10 5.93
N ARG A 20 -0.94 -12.69 7.13
CA ARG A 20 -0.10 -13.85 7.46
C ARG A 20 -0.45 -15.07 6.64
N ALA A 21 -1.70 -15.22 6.24
CA ALA A 21 -2.15 -16.35 5.43
C ALA A 21 -1.68 -16.26 3.97
N ASP A 22 -1.29 -15.08 3.51
CA ASP A 22 -0.84 -14.85 2.13
C ASP A 22 0.57 -14.24 2.14
N PRO A 23 1.62 -15.07 1.92
CA PRO A 23 2.98 -14.55 1.91
C PRO A 23 3.27 -13.60 0.74
N GLU A 24 2.41 -13.57 -0.27
CA GLU A 24 2.56 -12.65 -1.41
C GLU A 24 1.58 -11.48 -1.34
N ASN A 25 1.06 -11.16 -0.16
CA ASN A 25 0.14 -10.04 -0.03
C ASN A 25 0.82 -8.73 -0.43
N GLN A 26 0.03 -7.78 -0.93
CA GLN A 26 0.54 -6.49 -1.42
C GLN A 26 0.45 -5.40 -0.36
N VAL A 27 0.49 -5.77 0.91
CA VAL A 27 0.51 -4.86 2.06
C VAL A 27 1.87 -4.87 2.74
N ASP A 28 2.34 -6.06 3.14
CA ASP A 28 3.63 -6.19 3.82
C ASP A 28 4.77 -5.79 2.88
N GLY A 29 5.58 -4.85 3.34
CA GLY A 29 6.69 -4.32 2.54
C GLY A 29 6.28 -3.24 1.53
N PHE A 30 5.01 -2.84 1.51
CA PHE A 30 4.48 -1.83 0.62
C PHE A 30 3.78 -0.71 1.41
N LEU A 31 3.14 0.21 0.70
CA LEU A 31 2.56 1.39 1.34
C LEU A 31 1.54 1.05 2.44
N GLY A 32 0.72 0.05 2.20
CA GLY A 32 -0.33 -0.32 3.14
C GLY A 32 0.15 -0.69 4.53
N GLU A 33 1.35 -1.24 4.65
CA GLU A 33 1.89 -1.63 5.95
C GLU A 33 2.09 -0.42 6.88
N GLY A 34 2.35 0.75 6.31
CA GLY A 34 2.57 1.97 7.10
C GLY A 34 1.31 2.72 7.49
N LEU A 35 0.13 2.26 7.07
CA LEU A 35 -1.11 2.96 7.34
C LEU A 35 -1.62 2.67 8.75
N PRO A 36 -2.27 3.67 9.39
CA PRO A 36 -2.83 3.46 10.72
C PRO A 36 -4.05 2.55 10.69
N GLU A 37 -4.42 2.06 11.87
CA GLU A 37 -5.61 1.24 12.05
C GLU A 37 -6.86 2.00 11.59
N GLY A 38 -7.79 1.28 11.00
CA GLY A 38 -9.02 1.86 10.49
C GLY A 38 -8.94 2.34 9.05
N ALA A 39 -7.76 2.29 8.44
CA ALA A 39 -7.59 2.69 7.04
C ALA A 39 -8.26 1.68 6.11
N ARG A 40 -8.78 2.19 4.99
CA ARG A 40 -9.22 1.38 3.86
C ARG A 40 -8.24 1.57 2.73
N LEU A 41 -7.88 0.49 2.05
CA LEU A 41 -6.80 0.51 1.07
C LEU A 41 -7.20 -0.15 -0.24
N TRP A 42 -6.91 0.53 -1.34
CA TRP A 42 -6.95 -0.01 -2.69
C TRP A 42 -5.58 0.23 -3.29
N SER A 43 -4.94 -0.83 -3.80
CA SER A 43 -3.58 -0.68 -4.27
C SER A 43 -3.20 -1.71 -5.32
N LYS A 44 -2.12 -1.42 -6.04
CA LYS A 44 -1.45 -2.38 -6.92
C LYS A 44 0.04 -2.20 -6.77
N ALA A 45 0.70 -3.20 -6.20
CA ALA A 45 2.13 -3.23 -6.02
C ALA A 45 2.83 -3.90 -7.20
N GLY A 46 4.12 -3.60 -7.36
CA GLY A 46 4.99 -4.29 -8.29
C GLY A 46 6.39 -4.38 -7.72
N TRP A 47 7.04 -5.51 -7.96
CA TRP A 47 8.42 -5.70 -7.50
C TRP A 47 9.17 -6.63 -8.43
N MET A 48 10.45 -6.36 -8.57
CA MET A 48 11.40 -7.19 -9.29
C MET A 48 12.80 -6.90 -8.74
N SER A 49 13.82 -7.51 -9.33
CA SER A 49 15.18 -7.40 -8.79
C SER A 49 15.74 -5.97 -8.76
N GLN A 50 15.25 -5.09 -9.63
CA GLN A 50 15.75 -3.72 -9.78
C GLN A 50 14.72 -2.66 -9.47
N ALA A 51 13.52 -3.04 -9.05
CA ALA A 51 12.45 -2.09 -8.83
C ALA A 51 11.48 -2.58 -7.77
N ARG A 52 10.97 -1.63 -7.00
CA ARG A 52 9.89 -1.86 -6.05
C ARG A 52 9.00 -0.64 -6.05
N HIS A 53 7.72 -0.83 -6.32
CA HIS A 53 6.81 0.30 -6.41
C HIS A 53 5.41 -0.09 -5.96
N ASP A 54 4.61 0.93 -5.67
CA ASP A 54 3.22 0.76 -5.27
C ASP A 54 2.43 1.98 -5.70
N ALA A 55 1.20 1.74 -6.09
CA ALA A 55 0.20 2.77 -6.31
C ALA A 55 -0.93 2.48 -5.33
N ALA A 56 -1.20 3.40 -4.43
CA ALA A 56 -2.16 3.19 -3.36
C ALA A 56 -3.12 4.36 -3.24
N TRP A 57 -4.38 4.04 -3.08
CA TRP A 57 -5.43 4.98 -2.71
C TRP A 57 -5.97 4.51 -1.37
N TRP A 58 -5.89 5.37 -0.35
CA TRP A 58 -6.39 5.01 0.96
C TRP A 58 -7.27 6.07 1.53
N GLN A 59 -8.11 5.65 2.45
CA GLN A 59 -8.99 6.55 3.19
C GLN A 59 -8.91 6.23 4.66
N LEU A 60 -8.59 7.25 5.45
CA LEU A 60 -8.61 7.18 6.90
C LEU A 60 -9.99 7.63 7.39
N PRO A 61 -10.41 7.22 8.61
CA PRO A 61 -11.68 7.67 9.17
C PRO A 61 -11.75 9.21 9.20
N ASP A 62 -12.86 9.74 8.72
CA ASP A 62 -13.16 11.19 8.74
C ASP A 62 -12.16 12.07 8.00
N GLN A 63 -11.44 11.49 7.02
CA GLN A 63 -10.50 12.24 6.21
C GLN A 63 -10.77 12.02 4.72
N SER A 64 -10.31 12.97 3.91
CA SER A 64 -10.36 12.83 2.47
C SER A 64 -9.41 11.74 2.00
N PRO A 65 -9.74 11.01 0.92
CA PRO A 65 -8.84 9.99 0.41
C PRO A 65 -7.53 10.57 -0.11
N THR A 66 -6.49 9.76 -0.06
CA THR A 66 -5.15 10.10 -0.57
C THR A 66 -4.75 9.11 -1.64
N LEU A 67 -4.21 9.61 -2.75
CA LEU A 67 -3.58 8.80 -3.77
C LEU A 67 -2.08 9.04 -3.73
N LEU A 68 -1.31 7.97 -3.60
CA LEU A 68 0.15 8.05 -3.61
C LEU A 68 0.70 6.99 -4.56
N VAL A 69 1.57 7.42 -5.45
CA VAL A 69 2.27 6.53 -6.37
C VAL A 69 3.76 6.71 -6.13
N VAL A 70 4.46 5.60 -5.88
CA VAL A 70 5.89 5.60 -5.61
C VAL A 70 6.58 4.61 -6.54
N PHE A 71 7.59 5.10 -7.25
CA PHE A 71 8.48 4.25 -8.02
C PHE A 71 9.88 4.33 -7.41
N SER A 72 10.50 3.18 -7.19
CA SER A 72 11.88 3.13 -6.77
C SER A 72 12.68 2.22 -7.69
N SER A 73 13.95 2.51 -7.85
CA SER A 73 14.84 1.73 -8.72
C SER A 73 16.16 1.44 -8.01
N GLY A 74 16.82 0.37 -8.46
CA GLY A 74 18.06 -0.09 -7.91
C GLY A 74 17.88 -1.31 -7.02
N PRO A 75 18.89 -2.20 -6.97
CA PRO A 75 18.76 -3.47 -6.23
C PRO A 75 18.55 -3.28 -4.72
N ASP A 76 19.18 -2.26 -4.12
CA ASP A 76 19.04 -2.01 -2.68
C ASP A 76 17.62 -1.58 -2.34
N ARG A 77 17.05 -0.65 -3.12
CA ARG A 77 15.68 -0.18 -2.90
C ARG A 77 14.64 -1.25 -3.22
N ALA A 78 14.92 -2.09 -4.22
CA ALA A 78 14.02 -3.17 -4.59
C ALA A 78 13.85 -4.19 -3.46
N LYS A 79 14.89 -4.38 -2.63
CA LYS A 79 14.88 -5.31 -1.51
C LYS A 79 14.46 -4.67 -0.19
N ASP A 80 14.31 -3.36 -0.15
CA ASP A 80 14.01 -2.64 1.09
C ASP A 80 12.52 -2.71 1.39
N GLU A 81 12.14 -3.61 2.26
CA GLU A 81 10.75 -3.81 2.68
C GLU A 81 10.27 -2.77 3.70
N GLN A 82 11.15 -1.85 4.11
CA GLN A 82 10.81 -0.80 5.07
C GLN A 82 10.58 0.56 4.43
N LEU A 83 11.07 0.76 3.20
CA LEU A 83 10.99 2.06 2.54
C LEU A 83 9.55 2.52 2.31
N LEU A 84 8.74 1.71 1.64
CA LEU A 84 7.37 2.10 1.32
C LEU A 84 6.50 2.22 2.57
N PRO A 85 6.57 1.30 3.54
CA PRO A 85 5.85 1.50 4.80
C PRO A 85 6.23 2.79 5.52
N ALA A 86 7.51 3.15 5.53
CA ALA A 86 7.96 4.38 6.17
C ALA A 86 7.40 5.63 5.48
N LEU A 87 7.35 5.61 4.14
CA LEU A 87 6.76 6.71 3.37
C LEU A 87 5.28 6.88 3.66
N ALA A 88 4.54 5.78 3.67
CA ALA A 88 3.10 5.83 3.97
C ALA A 88 2.85 6.32 5.38
N LYS A 89 3.64 5.86 6.35
CA LYS A 89 3.51 6.30 7.74
C LYS A 89 3.74 7.81 7.86
N ALA A 90 4.77 8.32 7.20
CA ALA A 90 5.09 9.74 7.24
C ALA A 90 3.99 10.58 6.59
N LEU A 91 3.51 10.15 5.41
CA LEU A 91 2.53 10.91 4.65
C LEU A 91 1.12 10.80 5.21
N SER A 92 0.76 9.68 5.81
CA SER A 92 -0.56 9.52 6.44
C SER A 92 -0.71 10.33 7.71
N GLY A 93 0.40 10.81 8.27
CA GLY A 93 0.38 11.72 9.41
C GLY A 93 0.05 13.16 9.04
N PHE A 94 0.08 13.51 7.75
CA PHE A 94 -0.33 14.84 7.31
C PHE A 94 -1.84 14.90 7.19
N SER A 95 -2.47 15.69 8.03
CA SER A 95 -3.89 15.97 7.91
C SER A 95 -4.06 17.00 6.80
N GLY A 96 -4.46 16.49 5.66
CA GLY A 96 -4.71 17.36 4.52
C GLY A 96 -5.99 18.16 4.65
#